data_17409085498080ec0d3ba63f814cdc18
#
_entry.id   17409085498080ec0d3ba63f814cdc18
#
_cell.length_a   1.000
_cell.length_b   1.000
_cell.length_c   1.000
_cell.angle_alpha   90.00
_cell.angle_beta   90.00
_cell.angle_gamma   90.00
#
_symmetry.space_group_name_H-M   'P 1'
#
loop_
_entity.id
_entity.type
_entity.pdbx_description
1 polymer ?
#
loop_
_entity_poly.entity_id
_entity_poly.type
_entity_poly.pdbx_seq_one_letter_code
_entity_poly.pdbx_strand_id
1 'polypeptide(L)'
;MSASISVQYAARVAAGKIERDSAQEAVVADLTRLEKRIAQHRLARKSSSLGWLFGTRAREAENIKGLYIFGEVGRGKTMLMDLFFAASPVARKRRVHFHEFMTDVHERIYVLRQKAKLGETNGEDPIALTAVAIAQETWLLCFDEFHVTDIADAMILGRLFKRLFELDVVVAATSNVPPSELYKDGLNRALFLPFIALIEQHMEIVPLHARADFRLEKLAGAPVWYVPADRAADAALDEAWRRLTAGHVGEAQDLVVKGRAVHVPCAAMGVARFTFHDLCQQPLAAADYLKIAHEFHTVMIDHIPVMDYERRDEAKRFIILIDTLYDNAIKLIASAEAEPDALYHASDGFEAYEFNRTASRLIEMRSQTYLALPHGHGHGVASGSAEGLVET
;
A
#
# COMPACT_ATOMS: atom_id res chain seq x y z
N MET A 1 8.48 0.55 29.60
CA MET A 1 8.08 1.52 28.57
C MET A 1 8.59 0.99 27.26
N SER A 2 7.77 0.94 26.21
CA SER A 2 8.20 0.59 24.87
C SER A 2 9.22 1.63 24.37
N ALA A 3 10.24 1.20 23.63
CA ALA A 3 11.18 2.13 23.01
C ALA A 3 10.43 3.04 22.03
N SER A 4 10.85 4.31 21.88
CA SER A 4 10.21 5.25 20.94
C SER A 4 10.32 4.76 19.49
N ILE A 5 9.45 5.25 18.62
CA ILE A 5 9.43 4.87 17.20
C ILE A 5 10.80 5.09 16.56
N SER A 6 11.43 6.23 16.83
CA SER A 6 12.75 6.57 16.28
C SER A 6 13.83 5.56 16.68
N VAL A 7 13.81 5.08 17.92
CA VAL A 7 14.75 4.05 18.42
C VAL A 7 14.48 2.71 17.73
N GLN A 8 13.22 2.32 17.60
CA GLN A 8 12.83 1.06 16.96
C GLN A 8 13.17 1.05 15.46
N TYR A 9 12.94 2.18 14.76
CA TYR A 9 13.30 2.34 13.37
C TYR A 9 14.82 2.24 13.18
N ALA A 10 15.60 3.01 13.96
CA ALA A 10 17.06 2.97 13.91
C ALA A 10 17.63 1.57 14.19
N ALA A 11 17.03 0.83 15.13
CA ALA A 11 17.43 -0.55 15.41
C ALA A 11 17.18 -1.50 14.23
N ARG A 12 16.07 -1.33 13.48
CA ARG A 12 15.79 -2.12 12.28
C ARG A 12 16.77 -1.80 11.14
N VAL A 13 17.12 -0.52 10.96
CA VAL A 13 18.15 -0.09 10.00
C VAL A 13 19.52 -0.67 10.37
N ALA A 14 19.92 -0.56 11.64
CA ALA A 14 21.19 -1.10 12.10
C ALA A 14 21.29 -2.64 12.00
N ALA A 15 20.15 -3.34 12.14
CA ALA A 15 20.08 -4.78 11.96
C ALA A 15 19.98 -5.22 10.48
N GLY A 16 20.01 -4.28 9.52
CA GLY A 16 19.89 -4.58 8.10
C GLY A 16 18.50 -5.09 7.66
N LYS A 17 17.48 -4.98 8.52
CA LYS A 17 16.11 -5.41 8.21
C LYS A 17 15.38 -4.46 7.26
N ILE A 18 15.77 -3.20 7.26
CA ILE A 18 15.26 -2.16 6.37
C ILE A 18 16.41 -1.27 5.93
N GLU A 19 16.33 -0.75 4.72
CA GLU A 19 17.27 0.25 4.23
C GLU A 19 16.93 1.63 4.83
N ARG A 20 17.97 2.41 5.14
CA ARG A 20 17.82 3.78 5.58
C ARG A 20 17.16 4.62 4.48
N ASP A 21 16.04 5.25 4.78
CA ASP A 21 15.24 6.06 3.85
C ASP A 21 14.93 7.42 4.48
N SER A 22 15.44 8.50 3.88
CA SER A 22 15.26 9.86 4.39
C SER A 22 13.77 10.29 4.43
N ALA A 23 12.95 9.82 3.49
CA ALA A 23 11.52 10.09 3.50
C ALA A 23 10.83 9.35 4.65
N GLN A 24 11.21 8.09 4.91
CA GLN A 24 10.73 7.36 6.09
C GLN A 24 11.23 8.00 7.38
N GLU A 25 12.49 8.47 7.45
CA GLU A 25 13.03 9.18 8.63
C GLU A 25 12.23 10.45 8.94
N ALA A 26 11.81 11.21 7.92
CA ALA A 26 10.95 12.38 8.11
C ALA A 26 9.60 11.98 8.70
N VAL A 27 8.93 10.95 8.16
CA VAL A 27 7.67 10.43 8.70
C VAL A 27 7.85 9.87 10.12
N VAL A 28 8.96 9.18 10.41
CA VAL A 28 9.32 8.71 11.77
C VAL A 28 9.44 9.88 12.74
N ALA A 29 10.01 11.01 12.30
CA ALA A 29 10.09 12.22 13.13
C ALA A 29 8.69 12.78 13.45
N ASP A 30 7.79 12.82 12.45
CA ASP A 30 6.41 13.27 12.62
C ASP A 30 5.60 12.34 13.54
N LEU A 31 5.70 11.04 13.34
CA LEU A 31 5.09 10.04 14.22
C LEU A 31 5.65 10.12 15.65
N THR A 32 6.94 10.37 15.80
CA THR A 32 7.57 10.58 17.13
C THR A 32 7.05 11.86 17.80
N ARG A 33 6.80 12.93 17.05
CA ARG A 33 6.16 14.14 17.59
C ARG A 33 4.74 13.85 18.07
N LEU A 34 3.95 13.11 17.26
CA LEU A 34 2.61 12.71 17.65
C LEU A 34 2.62 11.83 18.89
N GLU A 35 3.51 10.83 18.98
CA GLU A 35 3.70 9.97 20.16
C GLU A 35 3.95 10.81 21.43
N LYS A 36 4.84 11.80 21.35
CA LYS A 36 5.14 12.70 22.48
C LYS A 36 3.92 13.55 22.88
N ARG A 37 3.19 14.12 21.91
CA ARG A 37 1.95 14.91 22.20
C ARG A 37 0.89 14.05 22.86
N ILE A 38 0.70 12.81 22.41
CA ILE A 38 -0.19 11.81 23.01
C ILE A 38 0.22 11.50 24.47
N ALA A 39 1.51 11.28 24.70
CA ALA A 39 2.03 10.99 26.04
C ALA A 39 1.83 12.19 26.99
N GLN A 40 2.12 13.41 26.56
CA GLN A 40 1.94 14.63 27.32
C GLN A 40 0.47 14.90 27.67
N HIS A 41 -0.45 14.74 26.70
CA HIS A 41 -1.89 14.88 26.93
C HIS A 41 -2.39 13.90 28.01
N ARG A 42 -1.91 12.66 27.99
CA ARG A 42 -2.25 11.66 29.01
C ARG A 42 -1.76 12.06 30.39
N LEU A 43 -0.56 12.64 30.50
CA LEU A 43 -0.02 13.12 31.77
C LEU A 43 -0.81 14.33 32.29
N ALA A 44 -1.17 15.27 31.42
CA ALA A 44 -1.98 16.43 31.77
C ALA A 44 -3.36 16.03 32.29
N ARG A 45 -4.05 15.07 31.69
CA ARG A 45 -5.33 14.54 32.18
C ARG A 45 -5.21 13.84 33.53
N LYS A 46 -4.12 13.12 33.81
CA LYS A 46 -3.87 12.52 35.13
C LYS A 46 -3.61 13.58 36.22
N SER A 47 -2.91 14.65 35.87
CA SER A 47 -2.62 15.74 36.84
C SER A 47 -3.86 16.64 37.07
N SER A 48 -4.73 16.84 36.05
CA SER A 48 -5.95 17.63 36.19
C SER A 48 -7.01 16.95 37.06
N SER A 49 -7.03 15.62 37.12
CA SER A 49 -7.89 14.88 38.06
C SER A 49 -7.49 15.07 39.53
N LEU A 50 -6.24 15.42 39.78
CA LEU A 50 -5.73 15.85 41.09
C LEU A 50 -5.78 17.38 41.26
N GLY A 51 -5.72 18.15 40.17
CA GLY A 51 -5.73 19.62 40.17
C GLY A 51 -7.09 20.26 40.55
N TRP A 52 -8.20 19.51 40.44
CA TRP A 52 -9.49 19.93 40.97
C TRP A 52 -9.44 20.20 42.48
N LEU A 53 -8.54 19.56 43.19
CA LEU A 53 -8.32 19.80 44.63
C LEU A 53 -7.52 21.08 44.93
N PHE A 54 -6.87 21.72 43.95
CA PHE A 54 -5.96 22.85 44.14
C PHE A 54 -6.32 24.11 43.33
N GLY A 55 -7.50 24.17 42.71
CA GLY A 55 -8.05 25.40 42.10
C GLY A 55 -7.28 26.00 40.91
N THR A 56 -6.37 25.24 40.26
CA THR A 56 -5.68 25.70 39.06
C THR A 56 -6.57 25.47 37.83
N ARG A 57 -6.89 26.57 37.09
CA ARG A 57 -7.59 26.51 35.79
C ARG A 57 -6.91 25.50 34.89
N ALA A 58 -7.66 24.47 34.50
CA ALA A 58 -7.23 23.55 33.46
C ALA A 58 -6.87 24.37 32.20
N ARG A 59 -5.61 24.31 31.77
CA ARG A 59 -5.21 24.77 30.43
C ARG A 59 -6.10 24.03 29.45
N GLU A 60 -6.79 24.75 28.58
CA GLU A 60 -7.52 24.14 27.46
C GLU A 60 -6.58 23.16 26.78
N ALA A 61 -6.93 21.89 26.80
CA ALA A 61 -6.10 20.85 26.19
C ALA A 61 -6.15 21.10 24.68
N GLU A 62 -5.03 21.52 24.12
CA GLU A 62 -4.86 21.73 22.69
C GLU A 62 -5.26 20.44 21.94
N ASN A 63 -6.22 20.52 21.02
CA ASN A 63 -6.65 19.37 20.22
C ASN A 63 -5.45 18.77 19.49
N ILE A 64 -5.18 17.49 19.70
CA ILE A 64 -4.06 16.80 19.07
C ILE A 64 -4.44 16.50 17.63
N LYS A 65 -3.79 17.18 16.68
CA LYS A 65 -3.90 16.79 15.27
C LYS A 65 -3.28 15.41 15.09
N GLY A 66 -4.03 14.53 14.40
CA GLY A 66 -3.53 13.24 13.97
C GLY A 66 -2.57 13.33 12.78
N LEU A 67 -2.29 12.20 12.14
CA LEU A 67 -1.43 12.15 10.94
C LEU A 67 -2.13 11.39 9.82
N TYR A 68 -2.10 11.96 8.61
CA TYR A 68 -2.49 11.30 7.38
C TYR A 68 -1.25 11.11 6.52
N ILE A 69 -0.72 9.89 6.49
CA ILE A 69 0.50 9.53 5.77
C ILE A 69 0.09 8.96 4.42
N PHE A 70 0.49 9.60 3.33
CA PHE A 70 0.18 9.09 2.01
C PHE A 70 1.42 8.93 1.14
N GLY A 71 1.35 7.99 0.23
CA GLY A 71 2.43 7.67 -0.70
C GLY A 71 2.18 6.34 -1.38
N GLU A 72 3.02 6.01 -2.33
CA GLU A 72 2.89 4.82 -3.17
C GLU A 72 2.93 3.51 -2.38
N VAL A 73 2.45 2.44 -3.02
CA VAL A 73 2.52 1.07 -2.49
C VAL A 73 4.00 0.67 -2.30
N GLY A 74 4.30 -0.18 -1.31
CA GLY A 74 5.66 -0.66 -1.06
C GLY A 74 6.59 0.35 -0.35
N ARG A 75 6.11 1.54 0.06
CA ARG A 75 6.93 2.57 0.74
C ARG A 75 7.12 2.33 2.25
N GLY A 76 6.60 1.23 2.77
CA GLY A 76 6.74 0.89 4.19
C GLY A 76 5.74 1.59 5.12
N LYS A 77 4.63 2.14 4.59
CA LYS A 77 3.58 2.79 5.39
C LYS A 77 3.07 1.88 6.52
N THR A 78 2.77 0.63 6.19
CA THR A 78 2.29 -0.38 7.15
C THR A 78 3.30 -0.63 8.25
N MET A 79 4.60 -0.76 7.91
CA MET A 79 5.68 -0.94 8.87
C MET A 79 5.82 0.28 9.81
N LEU A 80 5.71 1.50 9.28
CA LEU A 80 5.73 2.72 10.07
C LEU A 80 4.54 2.80 11.01
N MET A 81 3.34 2.40 10.55
CA MET A 81 2.15 2.31 11.38
C MET A 81 2.28 1.24 12.47
N ASP A 82 2.92 0.07 12.17
CA ASP A 82 3.23 -0.96 13.17
C ASP A 82 4.07 -0.39 14.32
N LEU A 83 5.15 0.32 13.98
CA LEU A 83 6.03 0.95 14.96
C LEU A 83 5.29 1.98 15.80
N PHE A 84 4.48 2.84 15.17
CA PHE A 84 3.68 3.85 15.86
C PHE A 84 2.66 3.23 16.80
N PHE A 85 1.89 2.26 16.31
CA PHE A 85 0.88 1.60 17.12
C PHE A 85 1.49 0.88 18.32
N ALA A 86 2.60 0.17 18.11
CA ALA A 86 3.30 -0.53 19.20
C ALA A 86 3.88 0.43 20.24
N ALA A 87 4.48 1.57 19.81
CA ALA A 87 5.10 2.56 20.68
C ALA A 87 4.08 3.41 21.45
N SER A 88 2.90 3.66 20.86
CA SER A 88 1.88 4.54 21.45
C SER A 88 1.45 4.11 22.84
N PRO A 89 1.60 4.98 23.88
CA PRO A 89 1.35 4.63 25.28
C PRO A 89 -0.13 4.72 25.67
N VAL A 90 -1.05 4.40 24.76
CA VAL A 90 -2.50 4.51 24.93
C VAL A 90 -3.11 3.13 25.15
N ALA A 91 -3.98 2.98 26.16
CA ALA A 91 -4.69 1.73 26.41
C ALA A 91 -5.88 1.55 25.43
N ARG A 92 -6.65 2.63 25.18
CA ARG A 92 -7.78 2.62 24.27
C ARG A 92 -7.31 3.01 22.87
N LYS A 93 -6.66 2.07 22.17
CA LYS A 93 -6.21 2.22 20.79
C LYS A 93 -6.72 1.07 19.94
N ARG A 94 -7.13 1.36 18.73
CA ARG A 94 -7.59 0.38 17.73
C ARG A 94 -6.84 0.61 16.44
N ARG A 95 -6.39 -0.48 15.80
CA ARG A 95 -5.87 -0.48 14.43
C ARG A 95 -6.70 -1.42 13.59
N VAL A 96 -7.06 -0.99 12.40
CA VAL A 96 -7.98 -1.70 11.52
C VAL A 96 -7.81 -1.22 10.08
N HIS A 97 -8.04 -2.09 9.11
CA HIS A 97 -8.17 -1.68 7.73
C HIS A 97 -9.44 -0.82 7.56
N PHE A 98 -9.34 0.21 6.73
CA PHE A 98 -10.43 1.18 6.62
C PHE A 98 -11.76 0.56 6.17
N HIS A 99 -11.74 -0.40 5.24
CA HIS A 99 -12.95 -1.09 4.78
C HIS A 99 -13.60 -1.96 5.89
N GLU A 100 -12.80 -2.60 6.73
CA GLU A 100 -13.32 -3.36 7.88
C GLU A 100 -13.96 -2.45 8.92
N PHE A 101 -13.35 -1.28 9.15
CA PHE A 101 -13.94 -0.26 10.02
C PHE A 101 -15.29 0.23 9.48
N MET A 102 -15.41 0.48 8.18
CA MET A 102 -16.69 0.91 7.59
C MET A 102 -17.74 -0.19 7.65
N THR A 103 -17.37 -1.44 7.50
CA THR A 103 -18.29 -2.58 7.72
C THR A 103 -18.85 -2.58 9.16
N ASP A 104 -18.00 -2.44 10.18
CA ASP A 104 -18.41 -2.32 11.59
C ASP A 104 -19.32 -1.09 11.81
N VAL A 105 -19.00 0.04 11.20
CA VAL A 105 -19.82 1.27 11.27
C VAL A 105 -21.21 1.05 10.68
N HIS A 106 -21.30 0.45 9.49
CA HIS A 106 -22.59 0.16 8.85
C HIS A 106 -23.45 -0.77 9.70
N GLU A 107 -22.85 -1.81 10.27
CA GLU A 107 -23.53 -2.76 11.15
C GLU A 107 -24.09 -2.06 12.40
N ARG A 108 -23.28 -1.24 13.08
CA ARG A 108 -23.73 -0.46 14.26
C ARG A 108 -24.87 0.50 13.90
N ILE A 109 -24.75 1.24 12.80
CA ILE A 109 -25.82 2.13 12.30
C ILE A 109 -27.10 1.35 12.00
N TYR A 110 -26.97 0.18 11.36
CA TYR A 110 -28.12 -0.67 11.08
C TYR A 110 -28.85 -1.09 12.35
N VAL A 111 -28.13 -1.58 13.35
CA VAL A 111 -28.71 -1.98 14.65
C VAL A 111 -29.39 -0.81 15.33
N LEU A 112 -28.77 0.38 15.34
CA LEU A 112 -29.35 1.59 15.94
C LEU A 112 -30.61 2.03 15.21
N ARG A 113 -30.65 1.94 13.88
CA ARG A 113 -31.86 2.22 13.08
C ARG A 113 -33.01 1.25 13.39
N GLN A 114 -32.71 -0.03 13.62
CA GLN A 114 -33.74 -0.98 14.03
C GLN A 114 -34.31 -0.63 15.43
N LYS A 115 -33.45 -0.30 16.40
CA LYS A 115 -33.89 0.15 17.73
C LYS A 115 -34.72 1.43 17.67
N ALA A 116 -34.35 2.37 16.80
CA ALA A 116 -35.13 3.58 16.59
C ALA A 116 -36.54 3.30 16.05
N LYS A 117 -36.69 2.35 15.12
CA LYS A 117 -38.01 1.90 14.62
C LYS A 117 -38.87 1.25 15.69
N LEU A 118 -38.26 0.60 16.69
CA LEU A 118 -38.95 -0.01 17.82
C LEU A 118 -39.27 1.01 18.94
N GLY A 119 -38.89 2.29 18.77
CA GLY A 119 -39.09 3.32 19.79
C GLY A 119 -38.13 3.25 20.98
N GLU A 120 -37.06 2.48 20.86
CA GLU A 120 -36.06 2.24 21.92
C GLU A 120 -34.97 3.35 21.97
N THR A 121 -35.01 4.31 21.06
CA THR A 121 -34.10 5.45 21.02
C THR A 121 -34.87 6.77 21.11
N ASN A 122 -34.26 7.79 21.75
CA ASN A 122 -34.88 9.10 21.96
C ASN A 122 -34.87 10.00 20.70
N GLY A 123 -34.86 9.42 19.48
CA GLY A 123 -34.80 10.18 18.23
C GLY A 123 -33.39 10.71 17.88
N GLU A 124 -32.37 10.28 18.57
CA GLU A 124 -30.96 10.66 18.29
C GLU A 124 -30.47 10.07 16.96
N ASP A 125 -29.55 10.79 16.31
CA ASP A 125 -28.94 10.37 15.06
C ASP A 125 -28.09 9.09 15.23
N PRO A 126 -28.41 7.98 14.53
CA PRO A 126 -27.65 6.73 14.61
C PRO A 126 -26.17 6.89 14.29
N ILE A 127 -25.78 7.82 13.40
CA ILE A 127 -24.37 8.07 13.08
C ILE A 127 -23.67 8.71 14.27
N ALA A 128 -24.29 9.69 14.92
CA ALA A 128 -23.76 10.35 16.10
C ALA A 128 -23.60 9.37 17.28
N LEU A 129 -24.60 8.51 17.51
CA LEU A 129 -24.53 7.46 18.52
C LEU A 129 -23.43 6.45 18.25
N THR A 130 -23.23 6.06 16.97
CA THR A 130 -22.13 5.18 16.56
C THR A 130 -20.77 5.82 16.86
N ALA A 131 -20.60 7.12 16.56
CA ALA A 131 -19.37 7.84 16.88
C ALA A 131 -19.09 7.88 18.40
N VAL A 132 -20.12 8.10 19.22
CA VAL A 132 -20.01 8.08 20.68
C VAL A 132 -19.55 6.70 21.18
N ALA A 133 -20.16 5.61 20.68
CA ALA A 133 -19.78 4.26 21.05
C ALA A 133 -18.32 3.97 20.68
N ILE A 134 -17.88 4.32 19.47
CA ILE A 134 -16.49 4.17 19.03
C ILE A 134 -15.54 4.99 19.92
N ALA A 135 -15.87 6.24 20.25
CA ALA A 135 -15.04 7.10 21.09
C ALA A 135 -14.92 6.59 22.53
N GLN A 136 -15.93 5.89 23.04
CA GLN A 136 -15.86 5.23 24.35
C GLN A 136 -14.86 4.05 24.35
N GLU A 137 -14.82 3.30 23.26
CA GLU A 137 -13.94 2.14 23.06
C GLU A 137 -12.50 2.57 22.71
N THR A 138 -12.35 3.63 21.92
CA THR A 138 -11.11 3.98 21.24
C THR A 138 -10.84 5.49 21.34
N TRP A 139 -9.65 5.85 21.83
CA TRP A 139 -9.17 7.22 21.82
C TRP A 139 -8.14 7.49 20.71
N LEU A 140 -7.32 6.47 20.34
CA LEU A 140 -6.41 6.51 19.21
C LEU A 140 -6.86 5.48 18.16
N LEU A 141 -7.26 5.97 17.00
CA LEU A 141 -7.74 5.16 15.89
C LEU A 141 -6.71 5.19 14.75
N CYS A 142 -6.15 4.02 14.44
CA CYS A 142 -5.16 3.86 13.39
C CYS A 142 -5.79 3.12 12.21
N PHE A 143 -5.69 3.71 11.01
CA PHE A 143 -6.19 3.11 9.77
C PHE A 143 -5.06 2.69 8.86
N ASP A 144 -5.14 1.45 8.38
CA ASP A 144 -4.40 1.02 7.22
C ASP A 144 -5.27 1.18 5.97
N GLU A 145 -4.63 1.56 4.86
CA GLU A 145 -5.25 1.64 3.53
C GLU A 145 -6.53 2.51 3.49
N PHE A 146 -6.41 3.74 3.99
CA PHE A 146 -7.53 4.68 3.97
C PHE A 146 -7.91 5.00 2.52
N HIS A 147 -9.00 4.40 2.06
CA HIS A 147 -9.48 4.52 0.70
C HIS A 147 -11.01 4.50 0.67
N VAL A 148 -11.63 5.39 -0.11
CA VAL A 148 -13.08 5.53 -0.21
C VAL A 148 -13.50 5.35 -1.66
N THR A 149 -14.30 4.31 -1.92
CA THR A 149 -14.83 4.00 -3.25
C THR A 149 -16.35 3.95 -3.28
N ASP A 150 -16.97 3.61 -2.15
CA ASP A 150 -18.42 3.44 -2.04
C ASP A 150 -19.11 4.76 -1.67
N ILE A 151 -20.26 5.03 -2.30
CA ILE A 151 -21.05 6.23 -2.04
C ILE A 151 -21.70 6.22 -0.65
N ALA A 152 -22.09 5.05 -0.14
CA ALA A 152 -22.69 4.94 1.19
C ALA A 152 -21.67 5.30 2.26
N ASP A 153 -20.41 4.90 2.10
CA ASP A 153 -19.31 5.31 2.97
C ASP A 153 -19.10 6.82 2.90
N ALA A 154 -18.99 7.37 1.68
CA ALA A 154 -18.76 8.78 1.45
C ALA A 154 -19.80 9.67 2.14
N MET A 155 -21.07 9.27 2.15
CA MET A 155 -22.17 10.02 2.77
C MET A 155 -22.19 9.95 4.30
N ILE A 156 -21.59 8.93 4.91
CA ILE A 156 -21.53 8.76 6.36
C ILE A 156 -20.30 9.43 6.96
N LEU A 157 -19.16 9.36 6.27
CA LEU A 157 -17.83 9.72 6.77
C LEU A 157 -17.78 11.15 7.33
N GLY A 158 -18.33 12.13 6.63
CA GLY A 158 -18.30 13.52 7.07
C GLY A 158 -18.95 13.72 8.45
N ARG A 159 -20.10 13.07 8.69
CA ARG A 159 -20.84 13.16 9.95
C ARG A 159 -20.18 12.37 11.06
N LEU A 160 -19.72 11.16 10.74
CA LEU A 160 -19.06 10.25 11.67
C LEU A 160 -17.77 10.87 12.20
N PHE A 161 -16.87 11.28 11.29
CA PHE A 161 -15.55 11.81 11.68
C PHE A 161 -15.66 13.18 12.34
N LYS A 162 -16.59 14.04 11.91
CA LYS A 162 -16.88 15.29 12.63
C LYS A 162 -17.15 15.00 14.11
N ARG A 163 -18.03 14.02 14.37
CA ARG A 163 -18.40 13.68 15.74
C ARG A 163 -17.24 13.00 16.50
N LEU A 164 -16.42 12.16 15.84
CA LEU A 164 -15.24 11.55 16.45
C LEU A 164 -14.22 12.62 16.86
N PHE A 165 -13.97 13.61 16.02
CA PHE A 165 -13.04 14.72 16.34
C PHE A 165 -13.58 15.63 17.44
N GLU A 166 -14.90 15.90 17.48
CA GLU A 166 -15.55 16.61 18.59
C GLU A 166 -15.43 15.85 19.93
N LEU A 167 -15.25 14.54 19.88
CA LEU A 167 -15.02 13.67 21.04
C LEU A 167 -13.53 13.42 21.33
N ASP A 168 -12.64 14.24 20.76
CA ASP A 168 -11.18 14.18 20.94
C ASP A 168 -10.53 12.85 20.50
N VAL A 169 -11.13 12.12 19.58
CA VAL A 169 -10.49 10.92 18.99
C VAL A 169 -9.35 11.35 18.09
N VAL A 170 -8.15 10.85 18.37
CA VAL A 170 -6.97 11.08 17.53
C VAL A 170 -6.92 10.01 16.44
N VAL A 171 -6.73 10.44 15.19
CA VAL A 171 -6.68 9.55 14.03
C VAL A 171 -5.30 9.55 13.39
N ALA A 172 -4.74 8.36 13.15
CA ALA A 172 -3.56 8.18 12.31
C ALA A 172 -3.94 7.27 11.13
N ALA A 173 -3.68 7.69 9.90
CA ALA A 173 -4.08 6.94 8.72
C ALA A 173 -2.95 6.80 7.72
N THR A 174 -2.89 5.65 7.05
CA THR A 174 -2.07 5.45 5.86
C THR A 174 -2.94 5.35 4.62
N SER A 175 -2.51 5.95 3.51
CA SER A 175 -3.22 5.92 2.23
C SER A 175 -2.24 5.84 1.06
N ASN A 176 -2.74 5.47 -0.12
CA ASN A 176 -1.96 5.53 -1.35
C ASN A 176 -2.11 6.88 -2.07
N VAL A 177 -3.13 7.68 -1.69
CA VAL A 177 -3.46 8.96 -2.33
C VAL A 177 -3.54 10.09 -1.31
N PRO A 178 -3.28 11.34 -1.70
CA PRO A 178 -3.54 12.50 -0.83
C PRO A 178 -5.03 12.66 -0.56
N PRO A 179 -5.42 13.39 0.51
CA PRO A 179 -6.84 13.62 0.82
C PRO A 179 -7.62 14.23 -0.35
N SER A 180 -7.01 15.10 -1.14
CA SER A 180 -7.60 15.74 -2.31
C SER A 180 -8.01 14.77 -3.42
N GLU A 181 -7.42 13.56 -3.45
CA GLU A 181 -7.73 12.51 -4.43
C GLU A 181 -8.64 11.40 -3.88
N LEU A 182 -8.99 11.46 -2.59
CA LEU A 182 -9.99 10.54 -2.06
C LEU A 182 -11.31 10.70 -2.80
N TYR A 183 -11.91 9.57 -3.19
CA TYR A 183 -13.19 9.54 -3.89
C TYR A 183 -13.23 10.43 -5.17
N LYS A 184 -12.11 10.50 -5.92
CA LYS A 184 -11.88 11.46 -7.03
C LYS A 184 -12.96 11.39 -8.11
N ASP A 185 -13.31 10.18 -8.55
CA ASP A 185 -14.30 9.95 -9.61
C ASP A 185 -15.64 9.46 -9.07
N GLY A 186 -15.86 9.65 -7.76
CA GLY A 186 -17.06 9.17 -7.08
C GLY A 186 -18.30 9.98 -7.40
N LEU A 187 -19.46 9.31 -7.40
CA LEU A 187 -20.76 9.92 -7.63
C LEU A 187 -21.07 10.94 -6.53
N ASN A 188 -21.53 12.15 -6.93
CA ASN A 188 -21.81 13.24 -6.02
C ASN A 188 -20.61 13.69 -5.16
N ARG A 189 -19.41 13.66 -5.72
CA ARG A 189 -18.16 14.02 -5.01
C ARG A 189 -18.23 15.36 -4.26
N ALA A 190 -19.02 16.32 -4.74
CA ALA A 190 -19.20 17.62 -4.09
C ALA A 190 -19.68 17.49 -2.62
N LEU A 191 -20.45 16.46 -2.28
CA LEU A 191 -20.91 16.17 -0.92
C LEU A 191 -19.81 15.56 -0.04
N PHE A 192 -18.73 15.05 -0.64
CA PHE A 192 -17.58 14.48 0.03
C PHE A 192 -16.49 15.52 0.34
N LEU A 193 -16.43 16.64 -0.40
CA LEU A 193 -15.43 17.69 -0.19
C LEU A 193 -15.36 18.23 1.25
N PRO A 194 -16.47 18.41 1.99
CA PRO A 194 -16.42 18.81 3.39
C PRO A 194 -15.68 17.83 4.29
N PHE A 195 -15.70 16.52 3.96
CA PHE A 195 -14.93 15.51 4.68
C PHE A 195 -13.43 15.64 4.42
N ILE A 196 -13.02 15.94 3.19
CA ILE A 196 -11.61 16.22 2.87
C ILE A 196 -11.11 17.40 3.70
N ALA A 197 -11.87 18.50 3.73
CA ALA A 197 -11.53 19.67 4.55
C ALA A 197 -11.43 19.34 6.04
N LEU A 198 -12.30 18.45 6.54
CA LEU A 198 -12.27 17.98 7.93
C LEU A 198 -10.99 17.18 8.23
N ILE A 199 -10.54 16.32 7.32
CA ILE A 199 -9.24 15.61 7.43
C ILE A 199 -8.09 16.63 7.53
N GLU A 200 -8.01 17.59 6.61
CA GLU A 200 -6.96 18.60 6.56
C GLU A 200 -6.95 19.52 7.81
N GLN A 201 -8.12 19.75 8.39
CA GLN A 201 -8.24 20.52 9.63
C GLN A 201 -7.71 19.76 10.86
N HIS A 202 -8.02 18.47 10.97
CA HIS A 202 -7.77 17.66 12.16
C HIS A 202 -6.56 16.74 12.07
N MET A 203 -5.93 16.65 10.90
CA MET A 203 -4.76 15.81 10.67
C MET A 203 -3.65 16.61 9.98
N GLU A 204 -2.41 16.31 10.30
CA GLU A 204 -1.24 16.77 9.53
C GLU A 204 -1.08 15.84 8.33
N ILE A 205 -1.01 16.42 7.13
CA ILE A 205 -0.89 15.66 5.89
C ILE A 205 0.59 15.47 5.59
N VAL A 206 1.04 14.22 5.65
CA VAL A 206 2.46 13.87 5.55
C VAL A 206 2.69 13.02 4.31
N PRO A 207 3.33 13.57 3.27
CA PRO A 207 3.70 12.80 2.09
C PRO A 207 4.89 11.89 2.40
N LEU A 208 4.75 10.62 2.10
CA LEU A 208 5.86 9.69 2.02
C LEU A 208 6.27 9.57 0.55
N HIS A 209 6.97 10.61 0.08
CA HIS A 209 7.41 10.66 -1.32
C HIS A 209 8.28 9.46 -1.69
N ALA A 210 8.18 9.04 -2.94
CA ALA A 210 9.19 8.18 -3.51
C ALA A 210 10.56 8.84 -3.29
N ARG A 211 11.58 8.08 -2.89
CA ARG A 211 12.95 8.54 -3.08
C ARG A 211 13.03 9.10 -4.49
N ALA A 212 13.44 10.34 -4.65
CA ALA A 212 13.94 10.83 -5.93
C ALA A 212 14.94 9.78 -6.40
N ASP A 213 14.71 9.23 -7.54
CA ASP A 213 15.02 7.91 -8.04
C ASP A 213 16.50 7.48 -7.91
N PHE A 214 16.98 7.21 -6.69
CA PHE A 214 18.24 6.51 -6.45
C PHE A 214 18.30 5.16 -7.18
N ARG A 215 17.13 4.64 -7.59
CA ARG A 215 17.00 3.39 -8.35
C ARG A 215 17.31 3.61 -9.82
N LEU A 216 16.88 4.75 -10.39
CA LEU A 216 17.32 5.20 -11.72
C LEU A 216 18.81 5.44 -11.76
N GLU A 217 19.40 6.08 -10.73
CA GLU A 217 20.85 6.24 -10.65
C GLU A 217 21.56 4.89 -10.56
N LYS A 218 21.02 3.93 -9.80
CA LYS A 218 21.57 2.57 -9.71
C LYS A 218 21.41 1.75 -10.99
N LEU A 219 20.40 2.02 -11.80
CA LEU A 219 20.16 1.40 -13.11
C LEU A 219 20.58 2.32 -14.27
N ALA A 220 20.98 3.59 -14.00
CA ALA A 220 21.26 4.59 -15.02
C ALA A 220 22.30 4.09 -16.03
N GLY A 221 21.83 3.86 -17.25
CA GLY A 221 22.65 3.40 -18.37
C GLY A 221 22.97 1.89 -18.40
N ALA A 222 22.52 1.09 -17.42
CA ALA A 222 22.68 -0.36 -17.48
C ALA A 222 21.51 -0.99 -18.27
N PRO A 223 21.78 -1.98 -19.12
CA PRO A 223 20.72 -2.77 -19.73
C PRO A 223 19.85 -3.44 -18.66
N VAL A 224 18.57 -3.57 -18.94
CA VAL A 224 17.62 -4.32 -18.09
C VAL A 224 17.12 -5.61 -18.77
N TRP A 225 17.58 -5.85 -20.00
CA TRP A 225 17.28 -7.02 -20.80
C TRP A 225 18.57 -7.55 -21.42
N TYR A 226 18.90 -8.80 -21.12
CA TYR A 226 20.15 -9.44 -21.52
C TYR A 226 19.86 -10.62 -22.43
N VAL A 227 20.43 -10.59 -23.65
CA VAL A 227 20.29 -11.63 -24.69
C VAL A 227 21.69 -11.90 -25.25
N PRO A 228 22.05 -13.17 -25.43
CA PRO A 228 21.37 -14.40 -25.00
C PRO A 228 21.45 -14.63 -23.49
N ALA A 229 20.60 -15.53 -22.96
CA ALA A 229 20.62 -15.95 -21.56
C ALA A 229 21.80 -16.92 -21.29
N ASP A 230 23.01 -16.37 -21.32
CA ASP A 230 24.28 -17.09 -21.11
C ASP A 230 24.96 -16.71 -19.80
N ARG A 231 26.17 -17.26 -19.55
CA ARG A 231 26.96 -16.93 -18.35
C ARG A 231 27.30 -15.44 -18.22
N ALA A 232 27.39 -14.70 -19.32
CA ALA A 232 27.63 -13.26 -19.25
C ALA A 232 26.39 -12.53 -18.77
N ALA A 233 25.20 -12.96 -19.21
CA ALA A 233 23.92 -12.47 -18.71
C ALA A 233 23.73 -12.79 -17.22
N ASP A 234 24.10 -14.01 -16.77
CA ASP A 234 24.04 -14.38 -15.35
C ASP A 234 24.92 -13.45 -14.49
N ALA A 235 26.16 -13.21 -14.91
CA ALA A 235 27.06 -12.30 -14.22
C ALA A 235 26.54 -10.86 -14.19
N ALA A 236 25.86 -10.40 -15.26
CA ALA A 236 25.26 -9.08 -15.33
C ALA A 236 24.04 -8.95 -14.41
N LEU A 237 23.19 -9.99 -14.32
CA LEU A 237 22.09 -10.05 -13.36
C LEU A 237 22.61 -10.08 -11.92
N ASP A 238 23.68 -10.82 -11.63
CA ASP A 238 24.30 -10.84 -10.30
C ASP A 238 24.85 -9.46 -9.92
N GLU A 239 25.43 -8.74 -10.86
CA GLU A 239 25.90 -7.37 -10.63
C GLU A 239 24.72 -6.40 -10.42
N ALA A 240 23.64 -6.53 -11.21
CA ALA A 240 22.43 -5.75 -11.02
C ALA A 240 21.81 -6.04 -9.64
N TRP A 241 21.75 -7.31 -9.22
CA TRP A 241 21.31 -7.71 -7.88
C TRP A 241 22.14 -7.00 -6.81
N ARG A 242 23.47 -7.12 -6.84
CA ARG A 242 24.36 -6.49 -5.85
C ARG A 242 24.18 -4.98 -5.77
N ARG A 243 24.00 -4.31 -6.90
CA ARG A 243 23.74 -2.86 -6.94
C ARG A 243 22.39 -2.48 -6.34
N LEU A 244 21.32 -3.21 -6.71
CA LEU A 244 19.96 -2.93 -6.26
C LEU A 244 19.77 -3.22 -4.77
N THR A 245 20.37 -4.30 -4.28
CA THR A 245 20.25 -4.76 -2.89
C THR A 245 21.34 -4.23 -1.97
N ALA A 246 22.20 -3.32 -2.44
CA ALA A 246 23.37 -2.82 -1.68
C ALA A 246 24.26 -3.95 -1.14
N GLY A 247 24.41 -5.04 -1.91
CA GLY A 247 25.23 -6.20 -1.56
C GLY A 247 24.58 -7.17 -0.57
N HIS A 248 23.31 -6.98 -0.20
CA HIS A 248 22.60 -7.97 0.62
C HIS A 248 22.43 -9.29 -0.09
N VAL A 249 22.73 -10.37 0.61
CA VAL A 249 22.39 -11.73 0.17
C VAL A 249 20.88 -11.90 0.34
N GLY A 250 20.18 -12.26 -0.75
CA GLY A 250 18.74 -12.47 -0.68
C GLY A 250 18.39 -13.69 0.18
N GLU A 251 17.21 -13.64 0.77
CA GLU A 251 16.63 -14.75 1.53
C GLU A 251 15.37 -15.25 0.83
N ALA A 252 15.12 -16.56 0.91
CA ALA A 252 13.88 -17.13 0.44
C ALA A 252 12.75 -16.74 1.40
N GLN A 253 11.58 -16.44 0.85
CA GLN A 253 10.37 -16.14 1.65
C GLN A 253 9.11 -16.64 0.96
N ASP A 254 8.04 -16.83 1.73
CA ASP A 254 6.75 -17.25 1.22
C ASP A 254 5.73 -16.11 1.36
N LEU A 255 5.01 -15.81 0.27
CA LEU A 255 3.90 -14.88 0.26
C LEU A 255 2.59 -15.67 0.41
N VAL A 256 1.72 -15.23 1.32
CA VAL A 256 0.42 -15.88 1.49
C VAL A 256 -0.62 -15.25 0.55
N VAL A 257 -1.21 -16.08 -0.32
CA VAL A 257 -2.27 -15.69 -1.25
C VAL A 257 -3.45 -16.65 -1.10
N LYS A 258 -4.59 -16.14 -0.63
CA LYS A 258 -5.81 -16.95 -0.42
C LYS A 258 -5.56 -18.27 0.32
N GLY A 259 -4.70 -18.24 1.36
CA GLY A 259 -4.38 -19.40 2.20
C GLY A 259 -3.34 -20.37 1.64
N ARG A 260 -2.73 -20.11 0.48
CA ARG A 260 -1.60 -20.87 -0.06
C ARG A 260 -0.32 -20.04 -0.08
N ALA A 261 0.84 -20.70 0.01
CA ALA A 261 2.13 -20.07 -0.09
C ALA A 261 2.55 -19.91 -1.56
N VAL A 262 3.06 -18.74 -1.91
CA VAL A 262 3.77 -18.46 -3.16
C VAL A 262 5.23 -18.27 -2.80
N HIS A 263 6.07 -19.19 -3.23
CA HIS A 263 7.49 -19.20 -2.92
C HIS A 263 8.26 -18.14 -3.70
N VAL A 264 9.05 -17.34 -2.99
CA VAL A 264 10.00 -16.36 -3.56
C VAL A 264 11.39 -16.87 -3.26
N PRO A 265 12.15 -17.37 -4.24
CA PRO A 265 13.43 -18.03 -3.98
C PRO A 265 14.50 -17.11 -3.39
N CYS A 266 14.47 -15.83 -3.79
CA CYS A 266 15.45 -14.87 -3.35
C CYS A 266 14.84 -13.47 -3.32
N ALA A 267 14.83 -12.83 -2.15
CA ALA A 267 14.32 -11.47 -1.98
C ALA A 267 15.19 -10.66 -1.04
N ALA A 268 15.42 -9.40 -1.37
CA ALA A 268 16.08 -8.41 -0.53
C ALA A 268 15.69 -7.00 -0.95
N MET A 269 15.50 -6.09 0.00
CA MET A 269 15.36 -4.65 -0.25
C MET A 269 14.21 -4.28 -1.23
N GLY A 270 13.15 -5.11 -1.28
CA GLY A 270 12.03 -4.92 -2.21
C GLY A 270 12.33 -5.35 -3.66
N VAL A 271 13.43 -6.07 -3.88
CA VAL A 271 13.78 -6.77 -5.12
C VAL A 271 13.54 -8.26 -4.92
N ALA A 272 12.87 -8.90 -5.88
CA ALA A 272 12.72 -10.35 -5.92
C ALA A 272 13.40 -10.91 -7.17
N ARG A 273 14.05 -12.07 -7.04
CA ARG A 273 14.68 -12.78 -8.15
C ARG A 273 14.11 -14.19 -8.28
N PHE A 274 13.72 -14.51 -9.49
CA PHE A 274 13.09 -15.77 -9.86
C PHE A 274 13.76 -16.32 -11.12
N THR A 275 13.64 -17.60 -11.32
CA THR A 275 13.81 -18.20 -12.65
C THR A 275 12.48 -18.18 -13.41
N PHE A 276 12.52 -18.30 -14.72
CA PHE A 276 11.30 -18.49 -15.53
C PHE A 276 10.48 -19.70 -15.06
N HIS A 277 11.16 -20.77 -14.62
CA HIS A 277 10.52 -21.96 -14.05
C HIS A 277 9.66 -21.62 -12.83
N ASP A 278 10.16 -20.78 -11.92
CA ASP A 278 9.45 -20.44 -10.67
C ASP A 278 8.16 -19.68 -10.93
N LEU A 279 8.11 -18.87 -11.97
CA LEU A 279 6.96 -18.02 -12.29
C LEU A 279 6.01 -18.61 -13.32
N CYS A 280 6.53 -19.28 -14.37
CA CYS A 280 5.71 -19.69 -15.51
C CYS A 280 5.52 -21.20 -15.66
N GLN A 281 6.37 -22.02 -15.03
CA GLN A 281 6.20 -23.48 -15.02
C GLN A 281 5.50 -23.98 -13.75
N GLN A 282 5.36 -23.15 -12.73
CA GLN A 282 4.53 -23.43 -11.55
C GLN A 282 3.07 -23.02 -11.81
N PRO A 283 2.08 -23.62 -11.11
CA PRO A 283 0.67 -23.33 -11.29
C PRO A 283 0.26 -22.01 -10.61
N LEU A 284 0.91 -20.91 -10.98
CA LEU A 284 0.59 -19.56 -10.52
C LEU A 284 -0.52 -18.93 -11.37
N ALA A 285 -1.24 -17.99 -10.78
CA ALA A 285 -2.35 -17.28 -11.39
C ALA A 285 -2.24 -15.76 -11.16
N ALA A 286 -3.10 -14.98 -11.78
CA ALA A 286 -3.09 -13.51 -11.71
C ALA A 286 -3.04 -12.95 -10.26
N ALA A 287 -3.74 -13.58 -9.30
CA ALA A 287 -3.72 -13.15 -7.90
C ALA A 287 -2.33 -13.31 -7.25
N ASP A 288 -1.54 -14.28 -7.69
CA ASP A 288 -0.18 -14.51 -7.19
C ASP A 288 0.79 -13.48 -7.73
N TYR A 289 0.70 -13.19 -9.04
CA TYR A 289 1.48 -12.13 -9.67
C TYR A 289 1.14 -10.75 -9.11
N LEU A 290 -0.13 -10.50 -8.83
CA LEU A 290 -0.56 -9.26 -8.19
C LEU A 290 0.04 -9.13 -6.78
N LYS A 291 0.09 -10.23 -6.01
CA LYS A 291 0.74 -10.22 -4.69
C LYS A 291 2.24 -9.96 -4.80
N ILE A 292 2.93 -10.57 -5.77
CA ILE A 292 4.34 -10.29 -6.07
C ILE A 292 4.52 -8.80 -6.43
N ALA A 293 3.67 -8.27 -7.32
CA ALA A 293 3.74 -6.88 -7.75
C ALA A 293 3.49 -5.88 -6.61
N HIS A 294 2.67 -6.22 -5.63
CA HIS A 294 2.44 -5.38 -4.45
C HIS A 294 3.58 -5.44 -3.43
N GLU A 295 4.29 -6.56 -3.34
CA GLU A 295 5.36 -6.75 -2.37
C GLU A 295 6.70 -6.20 -2.85
N PHE A 296 6.99 -6.33 -4.16
CA PHE A 296 8.28 -5.97 -4.74
C PHE A 296 8.14 -4.86 -5.78
N HIS A 297 9.05 -3.91 -5.75
CA HIS A 297 9.12 -2.85 -6.76
C HIS A 297 9.96 -3.21 -7.98
N THR A 298 10.80 -4.24 -7.86
CA THR A 298 11.66 -4.76 -8.94
C THR A 298 11.62 -6.28 -8.91
N VAL A 299 11.38 -6.87 -10.07
CA VAL A 299 11.40 -8.30 -10.29
C VAL A 299 12.52 -8.62 -11.26
N MET A 300 13.36 -9.59 -10.90
CA MET A 300 14.39 -10.14 -11.77
C MET A 300 13.97 -11.53 -12.22
N ILE A 301 14.14 -11.83 -13.51
CA ILE A 301 13.78 -13.12 -14.10
C ILE A 301 14.97 -13.67 -14.88
N ASP A 302 15.48 -14.80 -14.42
CA ASP A 302 16.56 -15.51 -15.09
C ASP A 302 16.02 -16.48 -16.13
N HIS A 303 16.69 -16.55 -17.29
CA HIS A 303 16.53 -17.56 -18.33
C HIS A 303 15.11 -17.67 -18.92
N ILE A 304 14.56 -16.57 -19.42
CA ILE A 304 13.32 -16.60 -20.18
C ILE A 304 13.57 -17.31 -21.52
N PRO A 305 12.93 -18.47 -21.77
CA PRO A 305 13.16 -19.22 -23.00
C PRO A 305 12.37 -18.65 -24.17
N VAL A 306 12.78 -19.03 -25.37
CA VAL A 306 11.91 -18.95 -26.55
C VAL A 306 10.79 -19.98 -26.37
N MET A 307 9.55 -19.54 -26.57
CA MET A 307 8.34 -20.35 -26.43
C MET A 307 7.69 -20.59 -27.80
N ASP A 308 7.05 -21.73 -27.92
CA ASP A 308 6.27 -22.15 -29.07
C ASP A 308 4.87 -22.63 -28.66
N TYR A 309 4.16 -23.25 -29.57
CA TYR A 309 2.82 -23.79 -29.30
C TYR A 309 2.81 -24.90 -28.24
N GLU A 310 3.89 -25.66 -28.11
CA GLU A 310 3.99 -26.72 -27.09
C GLU A 310 4.06 -26.11 -25.67
N ARG A 311 4.61 -24.90 -25.56
CA ARG A 311 4.73 -24.13 -24.31
C ARG A 311 3.63 -23.08 -24.13
N ARG A 312 2.49 -23.22 -24.79
CA ARG A 312 1.41 -22.23 -24.74
C ARG A 312 0.90 -21.90 -23.33
N ASP A 313 0.89 -22.89 -22.41
CA ASP A 313 0.45 -22.65 -21.03
C ASP A 313 1.46 -21.82 -20.24
N GLU A 314 2.76 -21.99 -20.52
CA GLU A 314 3.84 -21.16 -19.96
C GLU A 314 3.75 -19.74 -20.55
N ALA A 315 3.56 -19.63 -21.86
CA ALA A 315 3.40 -18.35 -22.57
C ALA A 315 2.18 -17.57 -22.01
N LYS A 316 1.06 -18.24 -21.77
CA LYS A 316 -0.12 -17.62 -21.17
C LYS A 316 0.14 -17.08 -19.78
N ARG A 317 0.85 -17.83 -18.91
CA ARG A 317 1.24 -17.34 -17.59
C ARG A 317 2.21 -16.17 -17.69
N PHE A 318 3.16 -16.23 -18.64
CA PHE A 318 4.10 -15.14 -18.89
C PHE A 318 3.37 -13.86 -19.35
N ILE A 319 2.39 -13.96 -20.24
CA ILE A 319 1.53 -12.82 -20.64
C ILE A 319 0.87 -12.19 -19.41
N ILE A 320 0.20 -13.00 -18.58
CA ILE A 320 -0.48 -12.51 -17.36
C ILE A 320 0.51 -11.87 -16.39
N LEU A 321 1.68 -12.46 -16.22
CA LEU A 321 2.76 -11.92 -15.40
C LEU A 321 3.19 -10.55 -15.90
N ILE A 322 3.56 -10.42 -17.17
CA ILE A 322 4.04 -9.17 -17.75
C ILE A 322 2.95 -8.08 -17.72
N ASP A 323 1.71 -8.45 -18.01
CA ASP A 323 0.56 -7.54 -17.90
C ASP A 323 0.45 -7.01 -16.44
N THR A 324 0.55 -7.90 -15.45
CA THR A 324 0.47 -7.51 -14.04
C THR A 324 1.65 -6.63 -13.62
N LEU A 325 2.88 -6.97 -14.02
CA LEU A 325 4.06 -6.17 -13.69
C LEU A 325 3.99 -4.77 -14.34
N TYR A 326 3.58 -4.71 -15.61
CA TYR A 326 3.43 -3.48 -16.38
C TYR A 326 2.38 -2.56 -15.74
N ASP A 327 1.19 -3.08 -15.45
CA ASP A 327 0.08 -2.33 -14.89
C ASP A 327 0.39 -1.78 -13.48
N ASN A 328 1.35 -2.37 -12.77
CA ASN A 328 1.80 -1.92 -11.45
C ASN A 328 3.15 -1.17 -11.48
N ALA A 329 3.64 -0.80 -12.66
CA ALA A 329 4.92 -0.10 -12.85
C ALA A 329 6.13 -0.78 -12.19
N ILE A 330 6.14 -2.13 -12.18
CA ILE A 330 7.24 -2.93 -11.64
C ILE A 330 8.43 -2.88 -12.60
N LYS A 331 9.62 -2.67 -12.06
CA LYS A 331 10.85 -2.71 -12.86
C LYS A 331 11.21 -4.17 -13.14
N LEU A 332 11.41 -4.50 -14.41
CA LEU A 332 11.80 -5.83 -14.83
C LEU A 332 13.28 -5.81 -15.29
N ILE A 333 14.06 -6.72 -14.75
CA ILE A 333 15.42 -7.01 -15.22
C ILE A 333 15.46 -8.49 -15.56
N ALA A 334 15.82 -8.83 -16.77
CA ALA A 334 15.73 -10.21 -17.20
C ALA A 334 16.88 -10.66 -18.12
N SER A 335 17.18 -11.95 -18.10
CA SER A 335 17.91 -12.63 -19.16
C SER A 335 16.94 -13.49 -19.99
N ALA A 336 17.12 -13.50 -21.29
CA ALA A 336 16.25 -14.19 -22.23
C ALA A 336 17.03 -14.81 -23.38
N GLU A 337 16.49 -15.86 -23.98
CA GLU A 337 17.10 -16.49 -25.17
C GLU A 337 16.98 -15.62 -26.42
N ALA A 338 15.99 -14.71 -26.47
CA ALA A 338 15.74 -13.81 -27.59
C ALA A 338 15.25 -12.43 -27.17
N GLU A 339 15.21 -11.48 -28.09
CA GLU A 339 14.53 -10.20 -27.93
C GLU A 339 13.02 -10.40 -27.78
N PRO A 340 12.27 -9.45 -27.17
CA PRO A 340 10.84 -9.62 -26.86
C PRO A 340 9.95 -10.03 -28.03
N ASP A 341 10.21 -9.52 -29.22
CA ASP A 341 9.48 -9.81 -30.44
C ASP A 341 9.77 -11.22 -31.03
N ALA A 342 10.85 -11.85 -30.58
CA ALA A 342 11.27 -13.18 -31.00
C ALA A 342 11.14 -14.25 -29.88
N LEU A 343 10.46 -13.93 -28.78
CA LEU A 343 10.27 -14.88 -27.67
C LEU A 343 9.14 -15.90 -27.91
N TYR A 344 8.25 -15.67 -28.86
CA TYR A 344 7.15 -16.57 -29.14
C TYR A 344 7.04 -16.88 -30.63
N HIS A 345 7.14 -18.15 -30.99
CA HIS A 345 7.10 -18.64 -32.36
C HIS A 345 5.86 -19.53 -32.59
N ALA A 346 4.68 -18.92 -32.64
CA ALA A 346 3.49 -19.59 -33.17
C ALA A 346 2.83 -18.71 -34.21
N SER A 347 2.46 -19.31 -35.37
CA SER A 347 1.81 -18.59 -36.47
C SER A 347 0.32 -18.36 -36.23
N ASP A 348 -0.31 -19.16 -35.36
CA ASP A 348 -1.75 -19.17 -35.11
C ASP A 348 -2.06 -19.34 -33.62
N GLY A 349 -3.20 -18.83 -33.19
CA GLY A 349 -3.71 -18.96 -31.83
C GLY A 349 -3.92 -17.62 -31.15
N PHE A 350 -4.72 -17.65 -30.11
CA PHE A 350 -5.03 -16.48 -29.27
C PHE A 350 -3.78 -15.94 -28.58
N GLU A 351 -2.90 -16.81 -28.13
CA GLU A 351 -1.64 -16.47 -27.47
C GLU A 351 -0.68 -15.72 -28.40
N ALA A 352 -0.63 -16.05 -29.71
CA ALA A 352 0.21 -15.34 -30.67
C ALA A 352 -0.19 -13.87 -30.82
N TYR A 353 -1.50 -13.60 -30.82
CA TYR A 353 -2.01 -12.23 -30.87
C TYR A 353 -1.73 -11.46 -29.57
N GLU A 354 -1.97 -12.08 -28.42
CA GLU A 354 -1.73 -11.45 -27.12
C GLU A 354 -0.24 -11.23 -26.88
N PHE A 355 0.63 -12.12 -27.35
CA PHE A 355 2.08 -12.00 -27.17
C PHE A 355 2.66 -10.77 -27.86
N ASN A 356 2.10 -10.32 -28.99
CA ASN A 356 2.51 -9.07 -29.64
C ASN A 356 2.34 -7.85 -28.69
N ARG A 357 1.25 -7.82 -27.90
CA ARG A 357 1.04 -6.80 -26.89
C ARG A 357 2.06 -6.93 -25.74
N THR A 358 2.33 -8.15 -25.32
CA THR A 358 3.32 -8.44 -24.28
C THR A 358 4.73 -8.04 -24.74
N ALA A 359 5.12 -8.31 -25.98
CA ALA A 359 6.39 -7.86 -26.55
C ALA A 359 6.50 -6.33 -26.54
N SER A 360 5.44 -5.63 -26.94
CA SER A 360 5.38 -4.17 -26.91
C SER A 360 5.54 -3.62 -25.49
N ARG A 361 4.88 -4.22 -24.48
CA ARG A 361 5.04 -3.87 -23.06
C ARG A 361 6.46 -4.11 -22.57
N LEU A 362 7.07 -5.24 -22.91
CA LEU A 362 8.46 -5.55 -22.56
C LEU A 362 9.44 -4.53 -23.14
N ILE A 363 9.23 -4.09 -24.38
CA ILE A 363 10.03 -3.04 -25.01
C ILE A 363 9.85 -1.71 -24.28
N GLU A 364 8.62 -1.35 -23.95
CA GLU A 364 8.31 -0.12 -23.19
C GLU A 364 8.89 -0.15 -21.78
N MET A 365 8.82 -1.28 -21.07
CA MET A 365 9.39 -1.47 -19.74
C MET A 365 10.91 -1.23 -19.66
N ARG A 366 11.60 -1.28 -20.82
CA ARG A 366 13.04 -0.99 -20.94
C ARG A 366 13.31 0.50 -21.12
N SER A 367 12.30 1.32 -21.41
CA SER A 367 12.47 2.75 -21.63
C SER A 367 12.81 3.51 -20.36
N GLN A 368 13.59 4.58 -20.48
CA GLN A 368 13.91 5.46 -19.36
C GLN A 368 12.65 6.08 -18.75
N THR A 369 11.65 6.36 -19.57
CA THR A 369 10.35 6.88 -19.12
C THR A 369 9.63 5.89 -18.22
N TYR A 370 9.57 4.60 -18.62
CA TYR A 370 8.94 3.57 -17.79
C TYR A 370 9.75 3.26 -16.53
N LEU A 371 11.07 3.20 -16.65
CA LEU A 371 11.95 2.99 -15.50
C LEU A 371 11.82 4.12 -14.47
N ALA A 372 11.47 5.32 -14.89
CA ALA A 372 11.21 6.48 -14.04
C ALA A 372 9.81 6.47 -13.37
N LEU A 373 8.88 5.62 -13.80
CA LEU A 373 7.55 5.55 -13.18
C LEU A 373 7.65 5.12 -11.71
N PRO A 374 6.90 5.73 -10.81
CA PRO A 374 6.80 5.26 -9.45
C PRO A 374 6.10 3.88 -9.38
N HIS A 375 6.47 3.06 -8.40
CA HIS A 375 5.83 1.77 -8.14
C HIS A 375 4.36 1.96 -7.79
N GLY A 376 3.46 1.21 -8.43
CA GLY A 376 2.02 1.25 -8.17
C GLY A 376 1.24 2.25 -9.04
N HIS A 377 1.89 3.01 -9.91
CA HIS A 377 1.23 3.86 -10.92
C HIS A 377 1.26 3.19 -12.29
N GLY A 378 0.36 2.25 -12.49
CA GLY A 378 0.05 1.75 -13.83
C GLY A 378 -0.78 2.75 -14.62
N HIS A 379 -0.56 2.85 -15.92
CA HIS A 379 -1.44 3.55 -16.84
C HIS A 379 -2.80 2.85 -16.79
N GLY A 380 -3.79 3.45 -16.11
CA GLY A 380 -5.19 3.04 -16.22
C GLY A 380 -5.67 3.35 -17.65
N VAL A 381 -5.36 2.50 -18.59
CA VAL A 381 -6.11 2.41 -19.83
C VAL A 381 -7.40 1.68 -19.46
N ALA A 382 -8.51 2.40 -19.49
CA ALA A 382 -9.84 1.85 -19.40
C ALA A 382 -9.92 0.64 -20.36
N SER A 383 -9.93 -0.56 -19.80
CA SER A 383 -10.27 -1.76 -20.54
C SER A 383 -11.69 -1.60 -21.02
N GLY A 384 -11.85 -1.66 -22.35
CA GLY A 384 -13.07 -1.45 -23.07
C GLY A 384 -14.25 -2.22 -22.48
N SER A 385 -15.38 -1.56 -22.54
CA SER A 385 -16.72 -2.05 -22.31
C SER A 385 -16.92 -3.48 -22.83
N ALA A 386 -17.23 -4.37 -21.91
CA ALA A 386 -17.93 -5.61 -22.24
C ALA A 386 -19.42 -5.27 -22.42
N GLU A 387 -19.78 -4.53 -23.46
CA GLU A 387 -21.12 -4.47 -24.03
C GLU A 387 -21.19 -5.46 -25.18
N GLY A 388 -21.99 -6.48 -25.02
CA GLY A 388 -22.40 -7.37 -26.08
C GLY A 388 -22.22 -8.84 -25.82
N LEU A 389 -23.05 -9.42 -24.93
CA LEU A 389 -23.51 -10.82 -25.04
C LEU A 389 -24.68 -11.01 -24.05
N VAL A 390 -25.82 -10.39 -24.39
CA VAL A 390 -27.13 -10.91 -24.02
C VAL A 390 -27.97 -10.84 -25.27
N GLU A 391 -28.20 -11.99 -25.92
CA GLU A 391 -29.38 -12.40 -26.67
C GLU A 391 -29.06 -13.71 -27.38
N THR A 392 -29.51 -14.78 -26.93
CA THR A 392 -30.64 -15.67 -27.21
C THR A 392 -30.59 -16.91 -26.34
#